data_5e88a61692c6dc789a584cfb0dfe1dc2
#
_entry.id   5e88a61692c6dc789a584cfb0dfe1dc2
#
_cell.length_a   1.000
_cell.length_b   1.000
_cell.length_c   1.000
_cell.angle_alpha   90.00
_cell.angle_beta   90.00
_cell.angle_gamma   90.00
#
_symmetry.space_group_name_H-M   'P 1'
#
loop_
_entity.id
_entity.type
_entity.pdbx_description
1 polymer ?
#
loop_
_entity_poly.entity_id
_entity_poly.type
_entity_poly.pdbx_seq_one_letter_code
_entity_poly.pdbx_strand_id
1 'polypeptide(L)'
;MNNDENYPESRKDGTVEEIFGVTVEDQYRWLEDFTSPESTAWEQNQNKFTEKYLKKGPFTRKIGKDLEKVWDGESISTPYVQNDRIFYYFNEGDWQHSKLMMKNCLEECEAEVLIDPNSFSEDGTFSLGGTSISPDGKWIAYSISDGGSDWRVWKIMDIESRELLEETINWSKFSGAVWEKNNSGFYYQKYSEPTDELLADINEQPKLMFHKLGTSQDEDELIYENPEQPRWSWSISISENNAHKILSISDGTEEKNRIYIKSNDSENFIPVIDELIGEYGYITSKDDVLFFYSTENAPNGKVTALTIKNGSYVWNDVISESNFAIRSVNIVNEKIVINYLADTISKIKFFDMNGNHLNDFNFELAGTIGGFGGGIDDKETYFNFSNYVTPTKIYKINMEDFSYDVFWEERLADHNVDDYETKLWFYESKDGTKIPLHISSLSNINIDENTPVLLYGYGGFDISILPGFSKRFLSWMNQGGVVAVASLRGGSEYGAKWHEDGMLFNKQNVFDDFAYAAKFLHATGIGSPETTAIEGRSNGGLLVGATMLQNPELFKVALPGVGVM
;
A
#
# COMPACT_ATOMS: atom_id res chain seq x y z
N MET A 1 12.23 -31.34 -21.91
CA MET A 1 11.67 -32.13 -20.80
C MET A 1 10.42 -32.81 -21.35
N ASN A 2 10.28 -34.14 -21.26
CA ASN A 2 9.08 -34.83 -21.73
C ASN A 2 7.89 -34.41 -20.87
N ASN A 3 6.90 -33.77 -21.48
CA ASN A 3 5.65 -33.33 -20.88
C ASN A 3 4.64 -34.50 -20.77
N ASP A 4 4.99 -35.57 -20.05
CA ASP A 4 4.09 -36.71 -19.80
C ASP A 4 3.38 -36.65 -18.41
N GLU A 5 3.42 -35.51 -17.72
CA GLU A 5 2.59 -35.33 -16.53
C GLU A 5 1.30 -34.59 -16.93
N ASN A 6 0.21 -35.32 -17.02
CA ASN A 6 -1.10 -34.74 -17.25
C ASN A 6 -1.50 -33.90 -16.03
N TYR A 7 -1.92 -32.66 -16.27
CA TYR A 7 -2.57 -31.83 -15.25
C TYR A 7 -3.81 -32.53 -14.69
N PRO A 8 -4.16 -32.31 -13.42
CA PRO A 8 -5.44 -32.79 -12.90
C PRO A 8 -6.59 -32.31 -13.79
N GLU A 9 -7.53 -33.21 -14.07
CA GLU A 9 -8.67 -32.91 -14.91
C GLU A 9 -9.59 -31.89 -14.23
N SER A 10 -10.02 -30.87 -14.96
CA SER A 10 -11.02 -29.90 -14.54
C SER A 10 -12.33 -30.18 -15.24
N ARG A 11 -13.40 -30.38 -14.46
CA ARG A 11 -14.74 -30.60 -15.00
C ARG A 11 -15.19 -29.36 -15.79
N LYS A 12 -15.81 -29.59 -16.92
CA LYS A 12 -16.48 -28.55 -17.70
C LYS A 12 -17.98 -28.72 -17.57
N ASP A 13 -18.69 -27.63 -17.33
CA ASP A 13 -20.14 -27.60 -17.39
C ASP A 13 -20.64 -26.76 -18.58
N GLY A 14 -21.94 -26.67 -18.73
CA GLY A 14 -22.55 -25.97 -19.86
C GLY A 14 -23.14 -24.62 -19.50
N THR A 15 -22.58 -23.94 -18.50
CA THR A 15 -23.07 -22.62 -18.09
C THR A 15 -22.89 -21.61 -19.22
N VAL A 16 -24.00 -20.96 -19.59
CA VAL A 16 -24.04 -19.93 -20.62
C VAL A 16 -24.88 -18.77 -20.13
N GLU A 17 -24.36 -17.57 -20.23
CA GLU A 17 -25.05 -16.34 -19.83
C GLU A 17 -25.09 -15.35 -21.00
N GLU A 18 -26.06 -14.45 -20.97
CA GLU A 18 -26.11 -13.29 -21.85
C GLU A 18 -25.79 -12.04 -21.04
N ILE A 19 -24.62 -11.44 -21.28
CA ILE A 19 -24.15 -10.24 -20.58
C ILE A 19 -24.09 -9.10 -21.60
N PHE A 20 -24.88 -8.05 -21.39
CA PHE A 20 -24.99 -6.90 -22.29
C PHE A 20 -25.22 -7.27 -23.77
N GLY A 21 -26.02 -8.32 -24.02
CA GLY A 21 -26.32 -8.80 -25.37
C GLY A 21 -25.22 -9.65 -26.01
N VAL A 22 -24.22 -10.05 -25.25
CA VAL A 22 -23.15 -10.97 -25.66
C VAL A 22 -23.32 -12.29 -24.94
N THR A 23 -23.34 -13.40 -25.70
CA THR A 23 -23.37 -14.75 -25.13
C THR A 23 -21.99 -15.09 -24.59
N VAL A 24 -21.90 -15.38 -23.30
CA VAL A 24 -20.67 -15.79 -22.59
C VAL A 24 -20.82 -17.25 -22.16
N GLU A 25 -19.93 -18.12 -22.63
CA GLU A 25 -19.82 -19.50 -22.17
C GLU A 25 -18.77 -19.56 -21.07
N ASP A 26 -19.19 -19.94 -19.86
CA ASP A 26 -18.30 -20.15 -18.71
C ASP A 26 -18.35 -21.60 -18.26
N GLN A 27 -17.44 -22.39 -18.79
CA GLN A 27 -17.36 -23.83 -18.52
C GLN A 27 -16.88 -24.18 -17.12
N TYR A 28 -16.40 -23.21 -16.36
CA TYR A 28 -15.80 -23.39 -15.05
C TYR A 28 -16.50 -22.58 -13.95
N ARG A 29 -17.72 -22.07 -14.19
CA ARG A 29 -18.51 -21.29 -13.25
C ARG A 29 -18.63 -21.95 -11.87
N TRP A 30 -18.64 -23.27 -11.81
CA TRP A 30 -18.71 -24.04 -10.58
C TRP A 30 -17.54 -23.77 -9.62
N LEU A 31 -16.39 -23.25 -10.10
CA LEU A 31 -15.25 -22.86 -9.26
C LEU A 31 -15.51 -21.57 -8.47
N GLU A 32 -16.51 -20.77 -8.83
CA GLU A 32 -16.88 -19.56 -8.08
C GLU A 32 -17.43 -19.92 -6.68
N ASP A 33 -18.06 -21.09 -6.52
CA ASP A 33 -18.38 -21.64 -5.21
C ASP A 33 -17.13 -22.28 -4.60
N PHE A 34 -16.21 -21.43 -4.12
CA PHE A 34 -14.93 -21.86 -3.55
C PHE A 34 -15.07 -22.63 -2.22
N THR A 35 -16.24 -22.58 -1.57
CA THR A 35 -16.54 -23.32 -0.33
C THR A 35 -17.11 -24.70 -0.60
N SER A 36 -17.51 -25.01 -1.82
CA SER A 36 -18.04 -26.31 -2.17
C SER A 36 -17.01 -27.43 -2.00
N PRO A 37 -17.44 -28.64 -1.63
CA PRO A 37 -16.56 -29.81 -1.56
C PRO A 37 -15.85 -30.12 -2.89
N GLU A 38 -16.49 -29.81 -4.02
CA GLU A 38 -15.93 -30.04 -5.36
C GLU A 38 -14.79 -29.06 -5.66
N SER A 39 -14.99 -27.77 -5.41
CA SER A 39 -13.97 -26.74 -5.60
C SER A 39 -12.78 -26.95 -4.68
N THR A 40 -13.03 -27.26 -3.40
CA THR A 40 -11.98 -27.61 -2.43
C THR A 40 -11.17 -28.82 -2.87
N ALA A 41 -11.83 -29.88 -3.38
CA ALA A 41 -11.14 -31.07 -3.85
C ALA A 41 -10.31 -30.78 -5.10
N TRP A 42 -10.80 -29.94 -6.03
CA TRP A 42 -10.08 -29.50 -7.20
C TRP A 42 -8.81 -28.73 -6.82
N GLU A 43 -8.95 -27.76 -5.93
CA GLU A 43 -7.81 -26.97 -5.40
C GLU A 43 -6.74 -27.88 -4.79
N GLN A 44 -7.13 -28.79 -3.91
CA GLN A 44 -6.20 -29.74 -3.27
C GLN A 44 -5.47 -30.62 -4.30
N ASN A 45 -6.14 -31.01 -5.38
CA ASN A 45 -5.51 -31.82 -6.44
C ASN A 45 -4.50 -30.97 -7.24
N GLN A 46 -4.82 -29.73 -7.56
CA GLN A 46 -3.88 -28.80 -8.22
C GLN A 46 -2.66 -28.54 -7.32
N ASN A 47 -2.87 -28.30 -6.03
CA ASN A 47 -1.79 -28.08 -5.06
C ASN A 47 -0.86 -29.30 -4.96
N LYS A 48 -1.41 -30.52 -4.84
CA LYS A 48 -0.62 -31.77 -4.83
C LYS A 48 0.20 -31.95 -6.10
N PHE A 49 -0.36 -31.61 -7.25
CA PHE A 49 0.36 -31.68 -8.52
C PHE A 49 1.51 -30.68 -8.54
N THR A 50 1.27 -29.44 -8.17
CA THR A 50 2.26 -28.36 -8.10
C THR A 50 3.41 -28.72 -7.14
N GLU A 51 3.09 -29.17 -5.92
CA GLU A 51 4.10 -29.59 -4.95
C GLU A 51 4.98 -30.73 -5.47
N LYS A 52 4.37 -31.74 -6.10
CA LYS A 52 5.10 -32.86 -6.69
C LYS A 52 6.05 -32.38 -7.79
N TYR A 53 5.63 -31.41 -8.62
CA TYR A 53 6.46 -30.82 -9.64
C TYR A 53 7.62 -30.03 -9.07
N LEU A 54 7.36 -29.11 -8.14
CA LEU A 54 8.37 -28.26 -7.51
C LEU A 54 9.40 -29.06 -6.69
N LYS A 55 8.96 -30.10 -5.97
CA LYS A 55 9.87 -30.98 -5.17
C LYS A 55 10.90 -31.73 -6.02
N LYS A 56 10.65 -31.89 -7.34
CA LYS A 56 11.59 -32.52 -8.28
C LYS A 56 12.68 -31.57 -8.77
N GLY A 57 12.54 -30.28 -8.56
CA GLY A 57 13.49 -29.27 -9.01
C GLY A 57 14.87 -29.48 -8.39
N PRO A 58 15.95 -29.54 -9.19
CA PRO A 58 17.31 -29.81 -8.69
C PRO A 58 17.82 -28.72 -7.76
N PHE A 59 17.27 -27.52 -7.85
CA PHE A 59 17.70 -26.35 -7.10
C PHE A 59 16.79 -26.00 -5.92
N THR A 60 15.61 -26.61 -5.77
CA THR A 60 14.60 -26.24 -4.75
C THR A 60 15.20 -26.22 -3.34
N ARG A 61 15.99 -27.24 -2.97
CA ARG A 61 16.63 -27.31 -1.64
C ARG A 61 17.68 -26.22 -1.44
N LYS A 62 18.45 -25.89 -2.50
CA LYS A 62 19.49 -24.85 -2.42
C LYS A 62 18.83 -23.48 -2.27
N ILE A 63 17.85 -23.18 -3.12
CA ILE A 63 17.10 -21.92 -3.09
C ILE A 63 16.39 -21.74 -1.73
N GLY A 64 15.76 -22.80 -1.19
CA GLY A 64 15.14 -22.76 0.13
C GLY A 64 16.11 -22.36 1.23
N LYS A 65 17.32 -22.95 1.26
CA LYS A 65 18.35 -22.59 2.24
C LYS A 65 18.88 -21.17 2.07
N ASP A 66 18.99 -20.70 0.85
CA ASP A 66 19.42 -19.33 0.58
C ASP A 66 18.33 -18.31 0.97
N LEU A 67 17.06 -18.66 0.77
CA LEU A 67 15.92 -17.88 1.26
C LEU A 67 15.90 -17.80 2.80
N GLU A 68 16.06 -18.94 3.50
CA GLU A 68 16.12 -18.98 4.96
C GLU A 68 17.17 -17.99 5.50
N LYS A 69 18.38 -17.98 4.92
CA LYS A 69 19.45 -17.04 5.32
C LYS A 69 19.11 -15.56 5.09
N VAL A 70 18.44 -15.25 3.98
CA VAL A 70 18.08 -13.89 3.64
C VAL A 70 16.90 -13.41 4.50
N TRP A 71 16.01 -14.34 4.88
CA TRP A 71 14.86 -14.04 5.73
C TRP A 71 15.22 -13.90 7.22
N ASP A 72 16.29 -14.54 7.66
CA ASP A 72 16.79 -14.48 9.03
C ASP A 72 17.46 -13.12 9.30
N GLY A 73 16.64 -12.14 9.68
CA GLY A 73 17.11 -10.79 9.97
C GLY A 73 16.01 -9.90 10.53
N GLU A 74 16.39 -9.09 11.52
CA GLU A 74 15.49 -8.13 12.15
C GLU A 74 14.96 -7.11 11.14
N SER A 75 13.72 -6.70 11.31
CA SER A 75 13.11 -5.61 10.56
C SER A 75 12.26 -4.71 11.46
N ILE A 76 12.28 -3.40 11.18
CA ILE A 76 11.38 -2.46 11.85
C ILE A 76 10.66 -1.58 10.84
N SER A 77 9.47 -1.12 11.20
CA SER A 77 8.78 -0.06 10.46
C SER A 77 9.41 1.30 10.77
N THR A 78 9.17 2.29 9.91
CA THR A 78 9.47 3.69 10.27
C THR A 78 8.76 4.05 11.56
N PRO A 79 9.46 4.53 12.58
CA PRO A 79 8.85 4.93 13.84
C PRO A 79 7.92 6.14 13.68
N TYR A 80 6.93 6.23 14.55
CA TYR A 80 6.15 7.44 14.72
C TYR A 80 6.14 7.85 16.20
N VAL A 81 6.01 9.14 16.44
CA VAL A 81 6.01 9.74 17.78
C VAL A 81 4.60 10.15 18.13
N GLN A 82 4.18 9.84 19.35
CA GLN A 82 2.96 10.37 19.95
C GLN A 82 3.10 10.46 21.46
N ASN A 83 2.80 11.63 22.03
CA ASN A 83 2.86 11.88 23.47
C ASN A 83 4.23 11.52 24.09
N ASP A 84 5.32 12.01 23.48
CA ASP A 84 6.70 11.76 23.89
C ASP A 84 7.10 10.27 23.95
N ARG A 85 6.36 9.42 23.25
CA ARG A 85 6.63 8.00 23.08
C ARG A 85 6.91 7.69 21.62
N ILE A 86 7.77 6.68 21.39
CA ILE A 86 8.10 6.18 20.05
C ILE A 86 7.43 4.82 19.86
N PHE A 87 6.72 4.66 18.74
CA PHE A 87 6.06 3.41 18.38
C PHE A 87 6.60 2.92 17.04
N TYR A 88 6.79 1.59 16.91
CA TYR A 88 7.20 0.95 15.67
C TYR A 88 6.86 -0.54 15.70
N TYR A 89 6.71 -1.13 14.53
CA TYR A 89 6.56 -2.57 14.38
C TYR A 89 7.96 -3.20 14.29
N PHE A 90 8.16 -4.31 14.98
CA PHE A 90 9.42 -5.05 15.01
C PHE A 90 9.18 -6.53 14.73
N ASN A 91 10.04 -7.13 13.91
CA ASN A 91 10.10 -8.57 13.67
C ASN A 91 11.55 -9.03 13.79
N GLU A 92 11.78 -10.10 14.53
CA GLU A 92 13.10 -10.67 14.76
C GLU A 92 13.61 -11.50 13.55
N GLY A 93 12.72 -11.73 12.56
CA GLY A 93 13.00 -12.44 11.32
C GLY A 93 12.19 -13.73 11.17
N ASP A 94 11.99 -14.48 12.22
CA ASP A 94 11.28 -15.78 12.24
C ASP A 94 9.84 -15.69 12.79
N TRP A 95 9.41 -14.55 13.32
CA TRP A 95 8.03 -14.38 13.78
C TRP A 95 7.07 -14.26 12.61
N GLN A 96 5.92 -14.90 12.74
CA GLN A 96 4.88 -14.81 11.71
C GLN A 96 4.34 -13.38 11.55
N HIS A 97 4.18 -12.68 12.68
CA HIS A 97 3.71 -11.29 12.73
C HIS A 97 4.69 -10.39 13.47
N SER A 98 4.85 -9.18 12.96
CA SER A 98 5.59 -8.13 13.66
C SER A 98 4.84 -7.70 14.91
N LYS A 99 5.56 -7.48 16.02
CA LYS A 99 5.01 -6.94 17.26
C LYS A 99 5.01 -5.42 17.22
N LEU A 100 3.99 -4.80 17.80
CA LEU A 100 4.01 -3.37 18.06
C LEU A 100 4.83 -3.10 19.31
N MET A 101 5.89 -2.33 19.13
CA MET A 101 6.81 -1.91 20.19
C MET A 101 6.54 -0.49 20.61
N MET A 102 6.86 -0.17 21.84
CA MET A 102 6.79 1.18 22.39
C MET A 102 8.05 1.51 23.18
N LYS A 103 8.57 2.72 23.02
CA LYS A 103 9.54 3.35 23.92
C LYS A 103 8.86 4.48 24.66
N ASN A 104 9.02 4.51 25.97
CA ASN A 104 8.41 5.53 26.86
C ASN A 104 9.19 6.85 26.90
N CYS A 105 10.11 7.08 25.99
CA CYS A 105 10.89 8.31 25.87
C CYS A 105 11.39 8.52 24.42
N LEU A 106 11.77 9.74 24.09
CA LEU A 106 12.33 10.13 22.79
C LEU A 106 13.83 9.88 22.67
N GLU A 107 14.49 9.61 23.78
CA GLU A 107 15.93 9.38 23.87
C GLU A 107 16.27 7.88 24.03
N GLU A 108 17.35 7.58 24.77
CA GLU A 108 17.81 6.21 25.01
C GLU A 108 17.00 5.56 26.14
N CYS A 109 15.93 4.87 25.83
CA CYS A 109 15.22 3.97 26.72
C CYS A 109 14.95 2.62 26.02
N GLU A 110 14.74 1.60 26.84
CA GLU A 110 14.43 0.26 26.33
C GLU A 110 13.03 0.24 25.70
N ALA A 111 12.89 -0.52 24.64
CA ALA A 111 11.59 -0.76 24.01
C ALA A 111 10.90 -1.93 24.70
N GLU A 112 9.60 -1.82 24.86
CA GLU A 112 8.74 -2.87 25.38
C GLU A 112 7.68 -3.29 24.36
N VAL A 113 7.22 -4.54 24.43
CA VAL A 113 6.11 -5.01 23.58
C VAL A 113 4.81 -4.38 24.07
N LEU A 114 4.14 -3.66 23.17
CA LEU A 114 2.81 -3.13 23.44
C LEU A 114 1.72 -4.12 23.01
N ILE A 115 1.82 -4.67 21.79
CA ILE A 115 0.90 -5.68 21.27
C ILE A 115 1.71 -6.78 20.57
N ASP A 116 1.43 -8.03 20.91
CA ASP A 116 2.00 -9.22 20.24
C ASP A 116 0.92 -10.00 19.47
N PRO A 117 0.80 -9.79 18.13
CA PRO A 117 -0.19 -10.47 17.33
C PRO A 117 0.01 -11.98 17.24
N ASN A 118 1.24 -12.49 17.52
CA ASN A 118 1.53 -13.93 17.51
C ASN A 118 0.78 -14.68 18.64
N SER A 119 0.22 -13.94 19.60
CA SER A 119 -0.61 -14.49 20.68
C SER A 119 -2.12 -14.51 20.38
N PHE A 120 -2.56 -13.98 19.24
CA PHE A 120 -3.99 -13.84 18.92
C PHE A 120 -4.67 -15.17 18.56
N SER A 121 -3.93 -16.07 17.89
CA SER A 121 -4.41 -17.42 17.54
C SER A 121 -3.27 -18.44 17.58
N GLU A 122 -3.61 -19.72 17.82
CA GLU A 122 -2.61 -20.79 17.86
C GLU A 122 -2.01 -21.12 16.48
N ASP A 123 -2.78 -20.93 15.42
CA ASP A 123 -2.37 -21.21 14.04
C ASP A 123 -1.75 -19.98 13.33
N GLY A 124 -1.72 -18.81 14.01
CA GLY A 124 -1.16 -17.58 13.47
C GLY A 124 -1.98 -16.95 12.35
N THR A 125 -3.23 -17.32 12.16
CA THR A 125 -4.11 -16.75 11.12
C THR A 125 -4.61 -15.35 11.48
N PHE A 126 -4.66 -15.01 12.77
CA PHE A 126 -5.08 -13.69 13.24
C PHE A 126 -3.92 -12.70 13.17
N SER A 127 -4.18 -11.55 12.59
CA SER A 127 -3.19 -10.48 12.43
C SER A 127 -3.68 -9.15 12.98
N LEU A 128 -2.72 -8.27 13.32
CA LEU A 128 -3.00 -6.89 13.69
C LEU A 128 -3.35 -6.09 12.42
N GLY A 129 -4.58 -5.55 12.36
CA GLY A 129 -5.08 -4.81 11.20
C GLY A 129 -4.64 -3.35 11.21
N GLY A 130 -4.98 -2.63 12.25
CA GLY A 130 -4.64 -1.21 12.42
C GLY A 130 -4.55 -0.83 13.87
N THR A 131 -3.85 0.28 14.14
CA THR A 131 -3.69 0.84 15.49
C THR A 131 -3.92 2.33 15.49
N SER A 132 -4.50 2.85 16.56
CA SER A 132 -4.70 4.28 16.74
C SER A 132 -4.62 4.63 18.23
N ILE A 133 -3.76 5.59 18.58
CA ILE A 133 -3.52 6.00 19.96
C ILE A 133 -4.36 7.24 20.23
N SER A 134 -4.97 7.30 21.43
CA SER A 134 -5.74 8.47 21.84
C SER A 134 -4.86 9.72 21.95
N PRO A 135 -5.41 10.93 21.76
CA PRO A 135 -4.64 12.19 21.85
C PRO A 135 -3.86 12.37 23.16
N ASP A 136 -4.36 11.86 24.28
CA ASP A 136 -3.68 11.92 25.58
C ASP A 136 -2.65 10.80 25.80
N GLY A 137 -2.51 9.86 24.83
CA GLY A 137 -1.59 8.74 24.92
C GLY A 137 -1.98 7.67 25.93
N LYS A 138 -3.20 7.69 26.45
CA LYS A 138 -3.67 6.72 27.45
C LYS A 138 -4.19 5.43 26.83
N TRP A 139 -4.94 5.53 25.74
CA TRP A 139 -5.63 4.42 25.11
C TRP A 139 -5.04 4.08 23.74
N ILE A 140 -5.06 2.82 23.41
CA ILE A 140 -4.84 2.35 22.03
C ILE A 140 -6.05 1.56 21.57
N ALA A 141 -6.67 2.00 20.47
CA ALA A 141 -7.59 1.19 19.70
C ALA A 141 -6.80 0.40 18.68
N TYR A 142 -6.97 -0.92 18.63
CA TYR A 142 -6.34 -1.78 17.65
C TYR A 142 -7.33 -2.77 17.07
N SER A 143 -7.15 -3.12 15.81
CA SER A 143 -8.05 -4.05 15.12
C SER A 143 -7.39 -5.39 14.83
N ILE A 144 -8.18 -6.43 14.88
CA ILE A 144 -7.79 -7.81 14.57
C ILE A 144 -8.48 -8.23 13.28
N SER A 145 -7.70 -8.87 12.38
CA SER A 145 -8.17 -9.49 11.16
C SER A 145 -7.99 -11.00 11.25
N ASP A 146 -9.02 -11.75 10.88
CA ASP A 146 -8.99 -13.21 10.83
C ASP A 146 -8.74 -13.69 9.40
N GLY A 147 -7.77 -14.60 9.22
CA GLY A 147 -7.49 -15.30 7.97
C GLY A 147 -7.22 -14.39 6.75
N GLY A 148 -6.75 -13.17 6.96
CA GLY A 148 -6.54 -12.19 5.89
C GLY A 148 -7.82 -11.52 5.40
N SER A 149 -8.94 -11.70 6.09
CA SER A 149 -10.20 -11.00 5.81
C SER A 149 -10.03 -9.48 5.94
N ASP A 150 -10.80 -8.71 5.15
CA ASP A 150 -10.90 -7.27 5.31
C ASP A 150 -11.74 -6.86 6.53
N TRP A 151 -12.51 -7.77 7.09
CA TRP A 151 -13.26 -7.54 8.32
C TRP A 151 -12.33 -7.29 9.50
N ARG A 152 -12.69 -6.32 10.33
CA ARG A 152 -11.92 -5.89 11.51
C ARG A 152 -12.78 -5.94 12.75
N VAL A 153 -12.20 -6.45 13.82
CA VAL A 153 -12.75 -6.39 15.17
C VAL A 153 -11.84 -5.45 15.98
N TRP A 154 -12.38 -4.31 16.42
CA TRP A 154 -11.63 -3.35 17.22
C TRP A 154 -11.68 -3.69 18.70
N LYS A 155 -10.55 -3.57 19.36
CA LYS A 155 -10.33 -3.67 20.80
C LYS A 155 -9.68 -2.40 21.31
N ILE A 156 -9.89 -2.09 22.59
CA ILE A 156 -9.34 -0.91 23.24
C ILE A 156 -8.55 -1.36 24.46
N MET A 157 -7.35 -0.84 24.61
CA MET A 157 -6.44 -1.19 25.72
C MET A 157 -5.89 0.08 26.36
N ASP A 158 -5.80 0.09 27.69
CA ASP A 158 -5.03 1.09 28.44
C ASP A 158 -3.53 0.81 28.26
N ILE A 159 -2.79 1.80 27.77
CA ILE A 159 -1.37 1.63 27.39
C ILE A 159 -0.49 1.36 28.62
N GLU A 160 -0.78 1.93 29.78
CA GLU A 160 0.02 1.76 30.99
C GLU A 160 -0.26 0.42 31.69
N SER A 161 -1.54 0.13 31.95
CA SER A 161 -1.92 -1.07 32.68
C SER A 161 -1.97 -2.33 31.82
N ARG A 162 -2.04 -2.20 30.48
CA ARG A 162 -2.28 -3.29 29.52
C ARG A 162 -3.66 -3.94 29.68
N GLU A 163 -4.56 -3.32 30.43
CA GLU A 163 -5.92 -3.83 30.61
C GLU A 163 -6.77 -3.53 29.38
N LEU A 164 -7.47 -4.56 28.89
CA LEU A 164 -8.44 -4.42 27.81
C LEU A 164 -9.75 -3.92 28.39
N LEU A 165 -10.40 -3.01 27.68
CA LEU A 165 -11.78 -2.68 27.94
C LEU A 165 -12.69 -3.84 27.46
N GLU A 166 -13.88 -3.94 28.06
CA GLU A 166 -14.83 -5.03 27.74
C GLU A 166 -15.48 -4.85 26.36
N GLU A 167 -15.56 -3.60 25.86
CA GLU A 167 -16.18 -3.29 24.59
C GLU A 167 -15.42 -3.91 23.42
N THR A 168 -16.20 -4.33 22.43
CA THR A 168 -15.70 -4.90 21.18
C THR A 168 -16.51 -4.31 20.03
N ILE A 169 -15.81 -3.77 19.02
CA ILE A 169 -16.43 -3.15 17.86
C ILE A 169 -16.29 -4.10 16.67
N ASN A 170 -17.42 -4.61 16.21
CA ASN A 170 -17.52 -5.54 15.10
C ASN A 170 -17.96 -4.84 13.80
N TRP A 171 -17.91 -5.58 12.70
CA TRP A 171 -18.44 -5.20 11.39
C TRP A 171 -17.83 -3.92 10.83
N SER A 172 -16.56 -3.68 11.15
CA SER A 172 -15.76 -2.62 10.58
C SER A 172 -14.92 -3.16 9.41
N LYS A 173 -14.81 -2.37 8.34
CA LYS A 173 -14.07 -2.72 7.14
C LYS A 173 -13.60 -1.44 6.46
N PHE A 174 -12.38 -1.44 5.90
CA PHE A 174 -11.77 -0.28 5.23
C PHE A 174 -11.80 1.00 6.07
N SER A 175 -11.58 0.88 7.38
CA SER A 175 -11.68 1.97 8.35
C SER A 175 -10.52 1.96 9.31
N GLY A 176 -10.06 3.17 9.68
CA GLY A 176 -9.27 3.42 10.88
C GLY A 176 -10.17 3.80 12.07
N ALA A 177 -9.58 3.90 13.26
CA ALA A 177 -10.18 4.51 14.43
C ALA A 177 -9.64 5.94 14.56
N VAL A 178 -10.50 6.96 14.43
CA VAL A 178 -10.11 8.36 14.53
C VAL A 178 -10.61 8.94 15.87
N TRP A 179 -9.69 9.15 16.79
CA TRP A 179 -10.02 9.62 18.13
C TRP A 179 -10.54 11.04 18.12
N GLU A 180 -11.59 11.28 18.94
CA GLU A 180 -12.01 12.65 19.29
C GLU A 180 -10.90 13.31 20.13
N LYS A 181 -10.62 14.60 19.87
CA LYS A 181 -9.52 15.33 20.54
C LYS A 181 -9.65 15.38 22.07
N ASN A 182 -10.85 15.20 22.62
CA ASN A 182 -11.11 15.13 24.06
C ASN A 182 -11.00 13.72 24.67
N ASN A 183 -10.56 12.74 23.90
CA ASN A 183 -10.39 11.33 24.29
C ASN A 183 -11.70 10.61 24.68
N SER A 184 -12.87 11.15 24.36
CA SER A 184 -14.15 10.56 24.77
C SER A 184 -14.53 9.29 23.98
N GLY A 185 -13.88 9.03 22.86
CA GLY A 185 -14.14 7.93 21.96
C GLY A 185 -13.51 8.14 20.59
N PHE A 186 -13.90 7.35 19.62
CA PHE A 186 -13.37 7.42 18.26
C PHE A 186 -14.44 7.17 17.20
N TYR A 187 -14.18 7.69 16.01
CA TYR A 187 -14.98 7.46 14.80
C TYR A 187 -14.46 6.24 14.05
N TYR A 188 -15.40 5.47 13.46
CA TYR A 188 -15.09 4.33 12.61
C TYR A 188 -16.21 4.09 11.59
N GLN A 189 -15.89 3.36 10.52
CA GLN A 189 -16.87 2.96 9.53
C GLN A 189 -17.40 1.56 9.84
N LYS A 190 -18.74 1.42 9.91
CA LYS A 190 -19.46 0.18 10.17
C LYS A 190 -20.29 -0.23 8.97
N TYR A 191 -20.27 -1.51 8.65
CA TYR A 191 -21.17 -2.15 7.69
C TYR A 191 -22.25 -2.95 8.41
N SER A 192 -23.26 -3.39 7.68
CA SER A 192 -24.24 -4.36 8.19
C SER A 192 -23.56 -5.70 8.47
N GLU A 193 -24.07 -6.43 9.46
CA GLU A 193 -23.64 -7.79 9.72
C GLU A 193 -23.90 -8.66 8.48
N PRO A 194 -22.89 -9.41 7.98
CA PRO A 194 -23.08 -10.32 6.86
C PRO A 194 -24.12 -11.39 7.17
N THR A 195 -24.94 -11.77 6.18
CA THR A 195 -26.05 -12.69 6.39
C THR A 195 -25.60 -14.15 6.42
N ASP A 196 -25.06 -14.69 5.32
CA ASP A 196 -24.70 -16.11 5.20
C ASP A 196 -23.31 -16.37 4.59
N GLU A 197 -22.75 -15.41 3.86
CA GLU A 197 -21.47 -15.57 3.14
C GLU A 197 -20.51 -14.42 3.42
N LEU A 198 -19.78 -14.51 4.53
CA LEU A 198 -18.90 -13.48 5.07
C LEU A 198 -17.93 -12.86 4.04
N LEU A 199 -17.50 -13.64 3.05
CA LEU A 199 -16.55 -13.21 2.01
C LEU A 199 -17.20 -12.80 0.70
N ALA A 200 -18.46 -13.18 0.45
CA ALA A 200 -19.15 -12.93 -0.81
C ALA A 200 -20.21 -11.81 -0.73
N ASP A 201 -20.57 -11.35 0.47
CA ASP A 201 -21.53 -10.27 0.65
C ASP A 201 -21.01 -8.95 0.06
N ILE A 202 -21.87 -8.24 -0.65
CA ILE A 202 -21.58 -6.92 -1.22
C ILE A 202 -21.44 -5.91 -0.08
N ASN A 203 -20.33 -5.18 -0.06
CA ASN A 203 -20.07 -4.14 0.94
C ASN A 203 -20.66 -2.81 0.48
N GLU A 204 -21.90 -2.57 0.86
CA GLU A 204 -22.63 -1.34 0.54
C GLU A 204 -23.20 -0.68 1.80
N GLN A 205 -23.57 0.59 1.67
CA GLN A 205 -24.22 1.39 2.71
C GLN A 205 -23.47 1.42 4.04
N PRO A 206 -22.15 1.75 4.04
CA PRO A 206 -21.44 1.93 5.29
C PRO A 206 -22.02 3.09 6.10
N LYS A 207 -21.81 3.05 7.41
CA LYS A 207 -22.20 4.10 8.35
C LYS A 207 -20.95 4.64 9.04
N LEU A 208 -20.83 5.94 9.13
CA LEU A 208 -19.85 6.55 10.01
C LEU A 208 -20.44 6.60 11.41
N MET A 209 -19.81 5.90 12.33
CA MET A 209 -20.24 5.78 13.73
C MET A 209 -19.26 6.47 14.67
N PHE A 210 -19.72 6.92 15.81
CA PHE A 210 -18.89 7.34 16.94
C PHE A 210 -19.10 6.39 18.10
N HIS A 211 -18.02 5.71 18.50
CA HIS A 211 -17.99 4.87 19.69
C HIS A 211 -17.50 5.67 20.88
N LYS A 212 -18.31 5.74 21.94
CA LYS A 212 -17.94 6.38 23.19
C LYS A 212 -17.31 5.36 24.13
N LEU A 213 -16.14 5.68 24.69
CA LEU A 213 -15.47 4.80 25.64
C LEU A 213 -16.36 4.43 26.83
N GLY A 214 -16.31 3.16 27.23
CA GLY A 214 -17.06 2.63 28.37
C GLY A 214 -18.52 2.31 28.05
N THR A 215 -18.91 2.29 26.77
CA THR A 215 -20.27 1.93 26.34
C THR A 215 -20.24 0.70 25.42
N SER A 216 -21.39 0.07 25.22
CA SER A 216 -21.51 -1.01 24.23
C SER A 216 -21.64 -0.46 22.81
N GLN A 217 -21.25 -1.24 21.80
CA GLN A 217 -21.40 -0.86 20.39
C GLN A 217 -22.86 -0.54 19.98
N ASP A 218 -23.85 -1.09 20.69
CA ASP A 218 -25.26 -0.82 20.40
C ASP A 218 -25.68 0.62 20.82
N GLU A 219 -24.84 1.29 21.60
CA GLU A 219 -25.04 2.68 22.02
C GLU A 219 -24.30 3.68 21.12
N ASP A 220 -23.63 3.19 20.06
CA ASP A 220 -22.85 4.04 19.17
C ASP A 220 -23.71 5.04 18.41
N GLU A 221 -23.22 6.28 18.34
CA GLU A 221 -23.91 7.37 17.64
C GLU A 221 -23.68 7.30 16.13
N LEU A 222 -24.76 7.34 15.34
CA LEU A 222 -24.68 7.51 13.90
C LEU A 222 -24.30 8.97 13.57
N ILE A 223 -23.14 9.15 12.94
CA ILE A 223 -22.59 10.47 12.57
C ILE A 223 -22.94 10.85 11.13
N TYR A 224 -22.83 9.88 10.21
CA TYR A 224 -23.15 10.12 8.81
C TYR A 224 -23.51 8.81 8.08
N GLU A 225 -24.51 8.88 7.21
CA GLU A 225 -24.84 7.86 6.22
C GLU A 225 -25.48 8.50 4.99
N ASN A 226 -25.45 7.82 3.86
CA ASN A 226 -26.18 8.22 2.66
C ASN A 226 -26.77 6.97 1.95
N PRO A 227 -27.98 6.53 2.30
CA PRO A 227 -28.60 5.34 1.71
C PRO A 227 -28.90 5.47 0.20
N GLU A 228 -28.95 6.69 -0.34
CA GLU A 228 -29.18 6.93 -1.78
C GLU A 228 -27.90 6.64 -2.60
N GLN A 229 -26.76 6.56 -1.95
CA GLN A 229 -25.45 6.31 -2.56
C GLN A 229 -24.78 5.10 -1.91
N PRO A 230 -25.23 3.88 -2.20
CA PRO A 230 -24.83 2.69 -1.44
C PRO A 230 -23.33 2.35 -1.53
N ARG A 231 -22.65 2.79 -2.59
CA ARG A 231 -21.21 2.53 -2.79
C ARG A 231 -20.28 3.58 -2.19
N TRP A 232 -20.85 4.69 -1.67
CA TRP A 232 -20.02 5.71 -1.02
C TRP A 232 -19.44 5.17 0.29
N SER A 233 -18.22 5.59 0.60
CA SER A 233 -17.52 5.28 1.83
C SER A 233 -16.95 6.56 2.47
N TRP A 234 -16.65 6.47 3.77
CA TRP A 234 -16.37 7.64 4.60
C TRP A 234 -15.00 7.54 5.24
N SER A 235 -14.27 8.64 5.21
CA SER A 235 -13.11 8.87 6.05
C SER A 235 -13.26 10.22 6.76
N ILE A 236 -13.02 10.24 8.06
CA ILE A 236 -13.12 11.47 8.86
C ILE A 236 -11.75 11.91 9.34
N SER A 237 -11.52 13.20 9.37
CA SER A 237 -10.38 13.84 10.02
C SER A 237 -10.87 14.98 10.93
N ILE A 238 -10.05 15.35 11.91
CA ILE A 238 -10.37 16.40 12.88
C ILE A 238 -9.27 17.45 12.82
N SER A 239 -9.65 18.72 12.71
CA SER A 239 -8.68 19.82 12.70
C SER A 239 -7.90 19.89 14.02
N GLU A 240 -6.67 20.41 13.98
CA GLU A 240 -5.79 20.44 15.17
C GLU A 240 -6.40 21.22 16.34
N ASN A 241 -7.11 22.31 16.07
CA ASN A 241 -7.82 23.10 17.07
C ASN A 241 -9.20 22.51 17.47
N ASN A 242 -9.55 21.32 16.97
CA ASN A 242 -10.86 20.68 17.18
C ASN A 242 -12.08 21.52 16.75
N ALA A 243 -11.90 22.51 15.86
CA ALA A 243 -13.00 23.35 15.40
C ALA A 243 -13.81 22.73 14.26
N HIS A 244 -13.20 21.84 13.48
CA HIS A 244 -13.79 21.28 12.27
C HIS A 244 -13.59 19.77 12.19
N LYS A 245 -14.63 19.07 11.73
CA LYS A 245 -14.57 17.68 11.25
C LYS A 245 -14.62 17.70 9.73
N ILE A 246 -13.68 17.03 9.11
CA ILE A 246 -13.51 16.93 7.67
C ILE A 246 -13.92 15.52 7.24
N LEU A 247 -14.98 15.40 6.46
CA LEU A 247 -15.47 14.15 5.91
C LEU A 247 -15.03 14.05 4.46
N SER A 248 -14.18 13.08 4.17
CA SER A 248 -13.83 12.69 2.81
C SER A 248 -14.78 11.56 2.36
N ILE A 249 -15.35 11.69 1.18
CA ILE A 249 -16.34 10.78 0.62
C ILE A 249 -15.81 10.21 -0.68
N SER A 250 -15.58 8.89 -0.70
CA SER A 250 -15.12 8.14 -1.87
C SER A 250 -16.28 7.37 -2.52
N ASP A 251 -16.22 7.12 -3.82
CA ASP A 251 -17.18 6.32 -4.58
C ASP A 251 -16.47 5.08 -5.15
N GLY A 252 -16.55 3.96 -4.44
CA GLY A 252 -15.85 2.74 -4.81
C GLY A 252 -14.33 2.95 -4.90
N THR A 253 -13.74 2.68 -6.07
CA THR A 253 -12.29 2.82 -6.33
C THR A 253 -11.95 4.08 -7.13
N GLU A 254 -12.87 5.05 -7.23
CA GLU A 254 -12.59 6.35 -7.85
C GLU A 254 -11.61 7.14 -6.96
N GLU A 255 -10.52 7.65 -7.55
CA GLU A 255 -9.52 8.42 -6.80
C GLU A 255 -10.02 9.80 -6.41
N LYS A 256 -10.86 10.41 -7.27
CA LYS A 256 -11.48 11.69 -6.96
C LYS A 256 -12.52 11.53 -5.87
N ASN A 257 -12.56 12.47 -4.96
CA ASN A 257 -13.43 12.40 -3.79
C ASN A 257 -14.17 13.73 -3.55
N ARG A 258 -15.10 13.69 -2.61
CA ARG A 258 -15.83 14.85 -2.12
C ARG A 258 -15.33 15.22 -0.74
N ILE A 259 -15.42 16.51 -0.38
CA ILE A 259 -15.05 17.01 0.94
C ILE A 259 -16.23 17.76 1.52
N TYR A 260 -16.70 17.26 2.67
CA TYR A 260 -17.71 17.92 3.48
C TYR A 260 -17.10 18.32 4.81
N ILE A 261 -17.55 19.46 5.36
CA ILE A 261 -17.02 20.00 6.61
C ILE A 261 -18.15 20.25 7.58
N LYS A 262 -17.95 19.85 8.84
CA LYS A 262 -18.81 20.18 9.96
C LYS A 262 -18.03 20.99 10.96
N SER A 263 -18.42 22.25 11.17
CA SER A 263 -17.92 23.07 12.28
C SER A 263 -18.66 22.74 13.58
N ASN A 264 -18.04 23.00 14.74
CA ASN A 264 -18.65 22.71 16.04
C ASN A 264 -19.98 23.44 16.25
N ASP A 265 -20.17 24.60 15.60
CA ASP A 265 -21.42 25.38 15.66
C ASP A 265 -22.49 24.89 14.64
N SER A 266 -22.20 23.85 13.84
CA SER A 266 -23.10 23.29 12.84
C SER A 266 -23.64 21.93 13.28
N GLU A 267 -24.91 21.66 13.00
CA GLU A 267 -25.50 20.35 13.21
C GLU A 267 -25.17 19.36 12.08
N ASN A 268 -24.91 19.86 10.89
CA ASN A 268 -24.73 19.04 9.67
C ASN A 268 -23.37 19.25 9.02
N PHE A 269 -22.93 18.25 8.27
CA PHE A 269 -21.83 18.38 7.32
C PHE A 269 -22.28 19.23 6.12
N ILE A 270 -21.46 20.18 5.72
CA ILE A 270 -21.71 21.10 4.60
C ILE A 270 -20.77 20.68 3.45
N PRO A 271 -21.29 20.46 2.23
CA PRO A 271 -20.45 20.16 1.08
C PRO A 271 -19.57 21.37 0.72
N VAL A 272 -18.27 21.17 0.64
CA VAL A 272 -17.29 22.16 0.20
C VAL A 272 -16.74 21.79 -1.18
N ILE A 273 -16.57 20.52 -1.43
CA ILE A 273 -16.34 19.91 -2.75
C ILE A 273 -17.37 18.77 -2.89
N ASP A 274 -18.34 18.94 -3.78
CA ASP A 274 -19.45 17.98 -3.98
C ASP A 274 -19.38 17.21 -5.31
N GLU A 275 -18.48 17.62 -6.20
CA GLU A 275 -18.25 16.98 -7.49
C GLU A 275 -16.89 16.25 -7.50
N LEU A 276 -16.77 15.21 -8.31
CA LEU A 276 -15.51 14.45 -8.50
C LEU A 276 -14.57 15.19 -9.46
N ILE A 277 -14.08 16.35 -9.03
CA ILE A 277 -13.22 17.24 -9.83
C ILE A 277 -11.72 17.01 -9.61
N GLY A 278 -11.35 16.34 -8.53
CA GLY A 278 -9.97 15.99 -8.17
C GLY A 278 -9.94 15.16 -6.91
N GLU A 279 -8.78 14.59 -6.61
CA GLU A 279 -8.47 14.03 -5.30
C GLU A 279 -8.17 15.16 -4.32
N TYR A 280 -8.66 15.03 -3.07
CA TYR A 280 -8.39 15.93 -1.97
C TYR A 280 -8.03 15.14 -0.72
N GLY A 281 -6.77 15.16 -0.33
CA GLY A 281 -6.26 14.54 0.90
C GLY A 281 -6.02 15.60 1.97
N TYR A 282 -6.78 15.58 3.08
CA TYR A 282 -6.50 16.46 4.23
C TYR A 282 -5.13 16.10 4.84
N ILE A 283 -4.28 17.12 5.06
CA ILE A 283 -2.94 16.94 5.62
C ILE A 283 -2.93 17.32 7.11
N THR A 284 -3.23 18.56 7.41
CA THR A 284 -3.32 19.10 8.77
C THR A 284 -4.03 20.46 8.74
N SER A 285 -4.13 21.13 9.90
CA SER A 285 -4.64 22.49 9.98
C SER A 285 -3.80 23.36 10.92
N LYS A 286 -3.84 24.66 10.69
CA LYS A 286 -3.32 25.69 11.59
C LYS A 286 -4.31 26.81 11.67
N ASP A 287 -4.79 27.12 12.87
CA ASP A 287 -5.88 28.07 13.11
C ASP A 287 -7.12 27.74 12.27
N ASP A 288 -7.63 28.67 11.46
CA ASP A 288 -8.78 28.51 10.57
C ASP A 288 -8.40 28.06 9.15
N VAL A 289 -7.17 27.55 8.95
CA VAL A 289 -6.65 27.13 7.65
C VAL A 289 -6.45 25.61 7.65
N LEU A 290 -7.12 24.92 6.74
CA LEU A 290 -6.98 23.48 6.49
C LEU A 290 -6.12 23.26 5.24
N PHE A 291 -5.08 22.45 5.34
CA PHE A 291 -4.16 22.13 4.24
C PHE A 291 -4.52 20.79 3.59
N PHE A 292 -4.52 20.78 2.26
CA PHE A 292 -4.84 19.61 1.45
C PHE A 292 -3.81 19.37 0.36
N TYR A 293 -3.54 18.11 0.06
CA TYR A 293 -3.07 17.67 -1.26
C TYR A 293 -4.26 17.72 -2.22
N SER A 294 -4.05 18.05 -3.49
CA SER A 294 -5.11 17.94 -4.50
C SER A 294 -4.57 17.73 -5.91
N THR A 295 -5.34 16.99 -6.71
CA THR A 295 -5.11 16.82 -8.17
C THR A 295 -6.03 17.69 -9.02
N GLU A 296 -6.87 18.52 -8.41
CA GLU A 296 -7.76 19.43 -9.15
C GLU A 296 -6.98 20.40 -10.03
N ASN A 297 -7.17 20.34 -11.37
CA ASN A 297 -6.41 21.08 -12.36
C ASN A 297 -4.88 20.98 -12.21
N ALA A 298 -4.40 19.89 -11.60
CA ALA A 298 -2.99 19.64 -11.30
C ALA A 298 -2.72 18.13 -11.30
N PRO A 299 -2.63 17.46 -12.46
CA PRO A 299 -2.50 16.00 -12.55
C PRO A 299 -1.25 15.45 -11.85
N ASN A 300 -0.20 16.25 -11.65
CA ASN A 300 0.96 15.88 -10.85
C ASN A 300 0.81 16.19 -9.35
N GLY A 301 -0.32 16.75 -8.95
CA GLY A 301 -0.59 17.15 -7.57
C GLY A 301 -0.11 18.56 -7.22
N LYS A 302 -0.80 19.15 -6.26
CA LYS A 302 -0.50 20.48 -5.66
C LYS A 302 -0.82 20.44 -4.17
N VAL A 303 -0.35 21.45 -3.43
CA VAL A 303 -0.81 21.72 -2.06
C VAL A 303 -1.71 22.94 -2.07
N THR A 304 -2.91 22.80 -1.57
CA THR A 304 -3.90 23.87 -1.47
C THR A 304 -4.37 24.04 -0.02
N ALA A 305 -4.84 25.22 0.31
CA ALA A 305 -5.36 25.54 1.64
C ALA A 305 -6.78 26.07 1.55
N LEU A 306 -7.63 25.59 2.44
CA LEU A 306 -8.99 26.06 2.65
C LEU A 306 -9.03 26.93 3.88
N THR A 307 -9.32 28.21 3.72
CA THR A 307 -9.57 29.13 4.83
C THR A 307 -11.07 29.20 5.13
N ILE A 308 -11.43 28.94 6.39
CA ILE A 308 -12.81 29.01 6.87
C ILE A 308 -12.97 30.26 7.71
N LYS A 309 -13.74 31.22 7.22
CA LYS A 309 -13.94 32.49 7.94
C LYS A 309 -15.35 33.02 7.77
N ASN A 310 -16.05 33.26 8.88
CA ASN A 310 -17.41 33.78 8.89
C ASN A 310 -18.39 33.02 7.97
N GLY A 311 -18.28 31.68 7.94
CA GLY A 311 -19.11 30.82 7.09
C GLY A 311 -18.75 30.83 5.59
N SER A 312 -17.64 31.47 5.22
CA SER A 312 -17.10 31.45 3.85
C SER A 312 -15.95 30.45 3.75
N TYR A 313 -15.88 29.75 2.62
CA TYR A 313 -14.88 28.75 2.28
C TYR A 313 -14.05 29.28 1.11
N VAL A 314 -12.76 29.57 1.34
CA VAL A 314 -11.87 30.16 0.35
C VAL A 314 -10.66 29.27 0.11
N TRP A 315 -10.54 28.72 -1.10
CA TRP A 315 -9.41 27.93 -1.54
C TRP A 315 -8.29 28.79 -2.12
N ASN A 316 -7.04 28.49 -1.76
CA ASN A 316 -5.85 29.11 -2.32
C ASN A 316 -4.75 28.06 -2.50
N ASP A 317 -4.09 28.07 -3.65
CA ASP A 317 -2.93 27.22 -3.86
C ASP A 317 -1.75 27.74 -3.02
N VAL A 318 -1.15 26.83 -2.24
CA VAL A 318 0.05 27.09 -1.42
C VAL A 318 1.30 26.72 -2.21
N ILE A 319 1.29 25.51 -2.81
CA ILE A 319 2.36 25.05 -3.68
C ILE A 319 1.71 24.56 -4.96
N SER A 320 2.03 25.23 -6.06
CA SER A 320 1.49 24.90 -7.39
C SER A 320 2.08 23.60 -7.92
N GLU A 321 1.38 22.99 -8.87
CA GLU A 321 1.85 21.83 -9.61
C GLU A 321 3.26 22.00 -10.16
N SER A 322 4.04 20.93 -10.14
CA SER A 322 5.36 20.84 -10.74
C SER A 322 5.41 19.83 -11.89
N ASN A 323 6.57 19.74 -12.58
CA ASN A 323 6.78 18.70 -13.58
C ASN A 323 6.95 17.28 -13.00
N PHE A 324 7.01 17.14 -11.69
CA PHE A 324 7.13 15.88 -10.99
C PHE A 324 5.84 15.57 -10.24
N ALA A 325 5.40 14.33 -10.30
CA ALA A 325 4.25 13.89 -9.53
C ALA A 325 4.55 13.94 -8.03
N ILE A 326 3.60 14.41 -7.24
CA ILE A 326 3.67 14.35 -5.78
C ILE A 326 3.28 12.94 -5.32
N ARG A 327 4.18 12.26 -4.62
CA ARG A 327 3.91 10.97 -3.97
C ARG A 327 3.28 11.14 -2.58
N SER A 328 3.79 12.08 -1.81
CA SER A 328 3.28 12.36 -0.47
C SER A 328 3.59 13.79 -0.04
N VAL A 329 2.71 14.31 0.80
CA VAL A 329 2.86 15.59 1.47
C VAL A 329 2.65 15.37 2.96
N ASN A 330 3.57 15.90 3.78
CA ASN A 330 3.44 15.95 5.23
C ASN A 330 3.72 17.36 5.72
N ILE A 331 3.20 17.70 6.90
CA ILE A 331 3.51 18.96 7.56
C ILE A 331 4.00 18.66 8.98
N VAL A 332 5.27 18.96 9.23
CA VAL A 332 5.96 18.72 10.49
C VAL A 332 6.75 19.95 10.87
N ASN A 333 6.70 20.39 12.12
CA ASN A 333 7.36 21.59 12.61
C ASN A 333 7.07 22.83 11.74
N GLU A 334 5.80 23.04 11.41
CA GLU A 334 5.35 24.11 10.51
C GLU A 334 6.09 24.17 9.15
N LYS A 335 6.55 23.01 8.66
CA LYS A 335 7.20 22.88 7.35
C LYS A 335 6.47 21.85 6.50
N ILE A 336 6.18 22.22 5.26
CA ILE A 336 5.60 21.31 4.28
C ILE A 336 6.74 20.50 3.67
N VAL A 337 6.65 19.18 3.80
CA VAL A 337 7.59 18.22 3.23
C VAL A 337 6.91 17.54 2.06
N ILE A 338 7.44 17.74 0.86
CA ILE A 338 6.91 17.10 -0.34
C ILE A 338 7.91 16.07 -0.88
N ASN A 339 7.42 14.86 -1.06
CA ASN A 339 8.11 13.82 -1.80
C ASN A 339 7.61 13.79 -3.24
N TYR A 340 8.43 14.26 -4.16
CA TYR A 340 8.20 14.18 -5.60
C TYR A 340 8.82 12.92 -6.18
N LEU A 341 8.26 12.44 -7.28
CA LEU A 341 8.85 11.36 -8.09
C LEU A 341 9.54 11.95 -9.33
N ALA A 342 10.84 11.78 -9.43
CA ALA A 342 11.63 12.09 -10.61
C ALA A 342 12.11 10.78 -11.23
N ASP A 343 11.46 10.35 -12.32
CA ASP A 343 11.72 9.05 -12.96
C ASP A 343 11.74 7.89 -11.95
N THR A 344 10.68 7.80 -11.14
CA THR A 344 10.49 6.79 -10.09
C THR A 344 11.37 6.91 -8.84
N ILE A 345 12.25 7.90 -8.77
CA ILE A 345 13.14 8.16 -7.64
C ILE A 345 12.58 9.29 -6.79
N SER A 346 12.64 9.14 -5.47
CA SER A 346 12.18 10.16 -4.52
C SER A 346 13.04 11.41 -4.57
N LYS A 347 12.39 12.57 -4.59
CA LYS A 347 12.98 13.90 -4.53
C LYS A 347 12.27 14.74 -3.49
N ILE A 348 12.88 14.89 -2.32
CA ILE A 348 12.27 15.59 -1.19
C ILE A 348 12.59 17.08 -1.24
N LYS A 349 11.57 17.91 -1.01
CA LYS A 349 11.70 19.36 -0.86
C LYS A 349 10.94 19.83 0.39
N PHE A 350 11.52 20.85 1.03
CA PHE A 350 10.94 21.50 2.20
C PHE A 350 10.48 22.92 1.84
N PHE A 351 9.30 23.29 2.35
CA PHE A 351 8.70 24.62 2.18
C PHE A 351 8.18 25.12 3.51
N ASP A 352 8.03 26.44 3.64
CA ASP A 352 7.27 27.02 4.76
C ASP A 352 5.75 26.87 4.54
N MET A 353 4.96 27.25 5.53
CA MET A 353 3.50 27.19 5.48
C MET A 353 2.86 28.13 4.42
N ASN A 354 3.63 29.06 3.85
CA ASN A 354 3.21 29.94 2.77
C ASN A 354 3.65 29.44 1.38
N GLY A 355 4.30 28.27 1.32
CA GLY A 355 4.80 27.67 0.08
C GLY A 355 6.14 28.22 -0.41
N ASN A 356 6.86 29.00 0.42
CA ASN A 356 8.21 29.43 0.06
C ASN A 356 9.18 28.26 0.24
N HIS A 357 9.98 28.01 -0.79
CA HIS A 357 10.98 26.96 -0.78
C HIS A 357 12.07 27.23 0.29
N LEU A 358 12.34 26.23 1.14
CA LEU A 358 13.33 26.31 2.21
C LEU A 358 14.61 25.54 1.88
N ASN A 359 14.47 24.28 1.41
CA ASN A 359 15.59 23.40 1.19
C ASN A 359 15.25 22.29 0.19
N ASP A 360 16.26 21.85 -0.59
CA ASP A 360 16.24 20.59 -1.35
C ASP A 360 16.99 19.55 -0.52
N PHE A 361 16.34 18.42 -0.21
CA PHE A 361 16.97 17.35 0.54
C PHE A 361 17.88 16.53 -0.37
N ASN A 362 19.18 16.77 -0.25
CA ASN A 362 20.19 16.07 -1.02
C ASN A 362 20.56 14.75 -0.34
N PHE A 363 19.92 13.67 -0.78
CA PHE A 363 20.25 12.32 -0.34
C PHE A 363 21.15 11.65 -1.37
N GLU A 364 22.25 11.04 -0.92
CA GLU A 364 23.31 10.57 -1.82
C GLU A 364 22.91 9.38 -2.70
N LEU A 365 21.94 8.58 -2.25
CA LEU A 365 21.52 7.34 -2.91
C LEU A 365 20.22 7.54 -3.68
N ALA A 366 20.15 6.96 -4.89
CA ALA A 366 18.93 6.89 -5.66
C ALA A 366 18.03 5.75 -5.17
N GLY A 367 16.77 6.05 -4.89
CA GLY A 367 15.80 5.08 -4.38
C GLY A 367 14.52 5.73 -3.90
N THR A 368 13.82 5.03 -3.05
CA THR A 368 12.58 5.49 -2.45
C THR A 368 12.83 5.97 -1.03
N ILE A 369 12.35 7.17 -0.76
CA ILE A 369 12.29 7.75 0.58
C ILE A 369 10.83 7.78 1.01
N GLY A 370 10.53 7.34 2.23
CA GLY A 370 9.21 7.42 2.85
C GLY A 370 9.29 7.98 4.25
N GLY A 371 8.14 8.23 4.90
CA GLY A 371 8.10 8.75 6.27
C GLY A 371 7.83 10.25 6.33
N PHE A 372 8.53 10.98 7.18
CA PHE A 372 8.27 12.37 7.56
C PHE A 372 6.89 12.60 8.19
N GLY A 373 6.32 11.56 8.81
CA GLY A 373 5.10 11.70 9.60
C GLY A 373 5.38 12.41 10.92
N GLY A 374 4.39 13.11 11.45
CA GLY A 374 4.49 13.81 12.73
C GLY A 374 3.46 14.93 12.86
N GLY A 375 3.43 15.56 14.03
CA GLY A 375 2.59 16.71 14.33
C GLY A 375 3.19 18.01 13.81
N ILE A 376 2.32 19.02 13.72
CA ILE A 376 2.71 20.36 13.25
C ILE A 376 3.76 21.03 14.16
N ASP A 377 3.85 20.61 15.43
CA ASP A 377 4.79 21.14 16.43
C ASP A 377 6.02 20.25 16.65
N ASP A 378 6.10 19.06 16.00
CA ASP A 378 7.17 18.11 16.23
C ASP A 378 8.49 18.61 15.61
N LYS A 379 9.54 18.73 16.43
CA LYS A 379 10.85 19.21 15.98
C LYS A 379 11.69 18.15 15.26
N GLU A 380 11.38 16.89 15.47
CA GLU A 380 12.08 15.74 14.91
C GLU A 380 11.08 14.77 14.32
N THR A 381 11.48 14.07 13.27
CA THR A 381 10.69 13.00 12.69
C THR A 381 11.61 11.90 12.14
N TYR A 382 11.00 10.87 11.56
CA TYR A 382 11.71 9.75 10.98
C TYR A 382 11.39 9.63 9.49
N PHE A 383 12.41 9.23 8.72
CA PHE A 383 12.23 8.81 7.33
C PHE A 383 12.98 7.51 7.08
N ASN A 384 12.56 6.77 6.09
CA ASN A 384 13.22 5.56 5.63
C ASN A 384 13.73 5.73 4.21
N PHE A 385 14.73 4.93 3.87
CA PHE A 385 15.27 4.80 2.52
C PHE A 385 15.46 3.32 2.19
N SER A 386 15.14 2.95 0.95
CA SER A 386 15.53 1.68 0.36
C SER A 386 15.59 1.78 -1.17
N ASN A 387 16.24 0.80 -1.79
CA ASN A 387 16.14 0.54 -3.22
C ASN A 387 16.22 -0.97 -3.48
N TYR A 388 16.29 -1.42 -4.73
CA TYR A 388 16.26 -2.86 -5.04
C TYR A 388 17.42 -3.68 -4.46
N VAL A 389 18.53 -3.04 -4.08
CA VAL A 389 19.75 -3.70 -3.56
C VAL A 389 20.17 -3.22 -2.18
N THR A 390 19.68 -2.07 -1.74
CA THR A 390 19.96 -1.52 -0.42
C THR A 390 18.82 -1.84 0.53
N PRO A 391 19.05 -2.64 1.60
CA PRO A 391 18.08 -2.88 2.65
C PRO A 391 17.57 -1.59 3.29
N THR A 392 16.46 -1.69 4.01
CA THR A 392 15.82 -0.54 4.64
C THR A 392 16.75 0.11 5.66
N LYS A 393 16.93 1.43 5.54
CA LYS A 393 17.56 2.28 6.54
C LYS A 393 16.58 3.31 7.03
N ILE A 394 16.56 3.53 8.34
CA ILE A 394 15.71 4.52 8.98
C ILE A 394 16.60 5.59 9.58
N TYR A 395 16.21 6.81 9.34
CA TYR A 395 16.91 8.00 9.80
C TYR A 395 16.00 8.82 10.69
N LYS A 396 16.60 9.47 11.71
CA LYS A 396 15.97 10.52 12.48
C LYS A 396 16.45 11.86 11.93
N ILE A 397 15.54 12.78 11.66
CA ILE A 397 15.82 14.10 11.11
C ILE A 397 15.34 15.21 12.04
N ASN A 398 16.18 16.21 12.24
CA ASN A 398 15.82 17.45 12.90
C ASN A 398 15.18 18.41 11.89
N MET A 399 13.95 18.82 12.14
CA MET A 399 13.19 19.69 11.24
C MET A 399 13.55 21.18 11.34
N GLU A 400 14.42 21.59 12.28
CA GLU A 400 14.89 22.98 12.38
C GLU A 400 16.04 23.26 11.39
N ASP A 401 17.02 22.33 11.29
CA ASP A 401 18.24 22.48 10.47
C ASP A 401 18.42 21.42 9.38
N PHE A 402 17.50 20.44 9.31
CA PHE A 402 17.49 19.32 8.35
C PHE A 402 18.68 18.36 8.49
N SER A 403 19.41 18.40 9.62
CA SER A 403 20.41 17.39 9.94
C SER A 403 19.76 16.05 10.26
N TYR A 404 20.41 14.94 9.88
CA TYR A 404 19.88 13.62 10.13
C TYR A 404 20.97 12.62 10.45
N ASP A 405 20.60 11.62 11.26
CA ASP A 405 21.46 10.51 11.65
C ASP A 405 20.74 9.18 11.43
N VAL A 406 21.52 8.10 11.25
CA VAL A 406 20.97 6.75 11.15
C VAL A 406 20.35 6.35 12.50
N PHE A 407 19.06 6.07 12.50
CA PHE A 407 18.35 5.52 13.64
C PHE A 407 18.45 4.01 13.68
N TRP A 408 18.27 3.35 12.53
CA TRP A 408 18.33 1.90 12.40
C TRP A 408 18.64 1.50 10.95
N GLU A 409 19.31 0.38 10.77
CA GLU A 409 19.54 -0.21 9.45
C GLU A 409 19.31 -1.71 9.47
N GLU A 410 18.60 -2.22 8.46
CA GLU A 410 18.44 -3.66 8.25
C GLU A 410 19.77 -4.28 7.84
N ARG A 411 20.22 -5.28 8.60
CA ARG A 411 21.45 -6.02 8.34
C ARG A 411 21.12 -7.43 7.95
N LEU A 412 21.61 -7.85 6.82
CA LEU A 412 21.46 -9.21 6.32
C LEU A 412 22.83 -9.90 6.35
N ALA A 413 22.83 -11.16 6.76
CA ALA A 413 24.03 -11.98 6.73
C ALA A 413 24.52 -12.15 5.28
N ASP A 414 25.83 -12.01 5.08
CA ASP A 414 26.50 -12.20 3.78
C ASP A 414 26.01 -11.26 2.65
N HIS A 415 25.36 -10.14 3.00
CA HIS A 415 24.93 -9.13 2.02
C HIS A 415 25.86 -7.92 2.03
N ASN A 416 26.46 -7.62 0.89
CA ASN A 416 27.20 -6.38 0.64
C ASN A 416 26.59 -5.66 -0.57
N VAL A 417 26.09 -4.45 -0.36
CA VAL A 417 25.42 -3.65 -1.41
C VAL A 417 26.31 -3.44 -2.65
N ASP A 418 27.63 -3.33 -2.46
CA ASP A 418 28.60 -3.14 -3.55
C ASP A 418 28.72 -4.34 -4.51
N ASP A 419 28.21 -5.50 -4.10
CA ASP A 419 28.17 -6.70 -4.96
C ASP A 419 27.05 -6.67 -5.98
N TYR A 420 26.17 -5.66 -5.92
CA TYR A 420 25.00 -5.54 -6.78
C TYR A 420 25.00 -4.21 -7.54
N GLU A 421 24.27 -4.18 -8.63
CA GLU A 421 23.99 -2.96 -9.36
C GLU A 421 22.51 -2.85 -9.72
N THR A 422 22.00 -1.62 -9.75
CA THR A 422 20.68 -1.28 -10.30
C THR A 422 20.83 -0.18 -11.32
N LYS A 423 20.20 -0.34 -12.49
CA LYS A 423 20.20 0.66 -13.56
C LYS A 423 18.77 0.98 -13.95
N LEU A 424 18.45 2.26 -14.08
CA LEU A 424 17.20 2.72 -14.67
C LEU A 424 17.39 2.85 -16.18
N TRP A 425 16.55 2.12 -16.91
CA TRP A 425 16.44 2.14 -18.36
C TRP A 425 15.07 2.65 -18.77
N PHE A 426 14.94 3.05 -20.03
CA PHE A 426 13.65 3.39 -20.63
C PHE A 426 13.50 2.60 -21.92
N TYR A 427 12.33 2.04 -22.13
CA TYR A 427 11.95 1.42 -23.40
C TYR A 427 10.68 2.08 -23.95
N GLU A 428 10.45 1.91 -25.25
CA GLU A 428 9.23 2.37 -25.89
C GLU A 428 8.19 1.26 -25.87
N SER A 429 6.98 1.55 -25.39
CA SER A 429 5.83 0.69 -25.51
C SER A 429 5.34 0.65 -26.95
N LYS A 430 4.29 -0.13 -27.22
CA LYS A 430 3.70 -0.30 -28.56
C LYS A 430 3.27 1.01 -29.21
N ASP A 431 2.82 1.98 -28.44
CA ASP A 431 2.38 3.29 -28.88
C ASP A 431 3.48 4.37 -28.84
N GLY A 432 4.71 3.99 -28.50
CA GLY A 432 5.86 4.89 -28.38
C GLY A 432 6.00 5.57 -27.02
N THR A 433 5.11 5.27 -26.06
CA THR A 433 5.24 5.78 -24.69
C THR A 433 6.50 5.23 -24.05
N LYS A 434 7.30 6.11 -23.41
CA LYS A 434 8.52 5.72 -22.69
C LYS A 434 8.17 5.21 -21.30
N ILE A 435 8.54 3.97 -21.04
CA ILE A 435 8.27 3.28 -19.77
C ILE A 435 9.57 3.07 -19.00
N PRO A 436 9.64 3.44 -17.70
CA PRO A 436 10.80 3.16 -16.85
C PRO A 436 10.93 1.67 -16.55
N LEU A 437 12.15 1.18 -16.57
CA LEU A 437 12.50 -0.20 -16.27
C LEU A 437 13.75 -0.24 -15.40
N HIS A 438 13.62 -0.65 -14.16
CA HIS A 438 14.77 -0.90 -13.29
C HIS A 438 15.28 -2.32 -13.53
N ILE A 439 16.58 -2.44 -13.75
CA ILE A 439 17.27 -3.71 -13.96
C ILE A 439 18.32 -3.85 -12.87
N SER A 440 18.20 -4.92 -12.08
CA SER A 440 19.08 -5.20 -10.93
C SER A 440 19.69 -6.58 -11.03
N SER A 441 20.96 -6.71 -10.67
CA SER A 441 21.71 -7.97 -10.71
C SER A 441 22.94 -7.90 -9.82
N LEU A 442 23.66 -9.03 -9.66
CA LEU A 442 25.05 -8.99 -9.22
C LEU A 442 25.91 -8.21 -10.22
N SER A 443 26.81 -7.37 -9.72
CA SER A 443 27.67 -6.51 -10.53
C SER A 443 28.75 -7.25 -11.34
N ASN A 444 29.09 -8.48 -10.90
CA ASN A 444 30.19 -9.28 -11.45
C ASN A 444 29.73 -10.41 -12.39
N ILE A 445 28.43 -10.49 -12.74
CA ILE A 445 27.95 -11.51 -13.67
C ILE A 445 27.99 -11.04 -15.14
N ASN A 446 28.20 -11.99 -16.04
CA ASN A 446 28.03 -11.72 -17.46
C ASN A 446 26.56 -11.99 -17.83
N ILE A 447 25.83 -10.94 -18.15
CA ILE A 447 24.43 -11.03 -18.57
C ILE A 447 24.35 -11.31 -20.06
N ASP A 448 23.63 -12.37 -20.44
CA ASP A 448 23.41 -12.76 -21.82
C ASP A 448 21.98 -13.36 -22.02
N GLU A 449 21.72 -13.93 -23.19
CA GLU A 449 20.44 -14.55 -23.55
C GLU A 449 20.05 -15.78 -22.70
N ASN A 450 21.02 -16.39 -21.99
CA ASN A 450 20.82 -17.54 -21.11
C ASN A 450 20.61 -17.14 -19.65
N THR A 451 20.77 -15.85 -19.31
CA THR A 451 20.60 -15.35 -17.96
C THR A 451 19.12 -15.41 -17.54
N PRO A 452 18.77 -16.04 -16.43
CA PRO A 452 17.40 -16.04 -15.93
C PRO A 452 16.93 -14.62 -15.56
N VAL A 453 15.75 -14.23 -16.06
CA VAL A 453 15.14 -12.93 -15.80
C VAL A 453 13.83 -13.11 -15.07
N LEU A 454 13.64 -12.39 -13.97
CA LEU A 454 12.36 -12.18 -13.32
C LEU A 454 11.86 -10.77 -13.65
N LEU A 455 10.84 -10.68 -14.51
CA LEU A 455 10.20 -9.43 -14.87
C LEU A 455 8.94 -9.25 -14.01
N TYR A 456 8.90 -8.17 -13.23
CA TYR A 456 7.80 -7.82 -12.34
C TYR A 456 7.07 -6.56 -12.80
N GLY A 457 5.74 -6.54 -12.63
CA GLY A 457 4.90 -5.37 -12.89
C GLY A 457 3.60 -5.41 -12.10
N TYR A 458 2.91 -4.26 -12.06
CA TYR A 458 1.61 -4.11 -11.41
C TYR A 458 0.60 -3.38 -12.31
N GLY A 459 0.78 -2.08 -12.55
CA GLY A 459 0.06 -1.26 -13.54
C GLY A 459 -1.43 -1.09 -13.26
N GLY A 460 -1.80 -0.49 -12.13
CA GLY A 460 -3.19 -0.19 -11.82
C GLY A 460 -3.41 0.48 -10.47
N PHE A 461 -4.63 0.92 -10.23
CA PHE A 461 -5.10 1.47 -8.96
C PHE A 461 -4.25 2.63 -8.41
N ASP A 462 -3.70 3.45 -9.30
CA ASP A 462 -2.83 4.60 -8.94
C ASP A 462 -1.61 4.21 -8.06
N ILE A 463 -1.24 2.91 -8.03
CA ILE A 463 -0.15 2.40 -7.21
C ILE A 463 1.16 2.48 -7.97
N SER A 464 2.04 3.41 -7.56
CA SER A 464 3.41 3.51 -8.08
C SER A 464 4.27 2.32 -7.67
N ILE A 465 4.95 1.69 -8.63
CA ILE A 465 5.95 0.65 -8.37
C ILE A 465 7.33 1.30 -8.37
N LEU A 466 7.83 1.52 -7.17
CA LEU A 466 9.07 2.27 -6.91
C LEU A 466 10.19 1.34 -6.43
N PRO A 467 11.46 1.79 -6.54
CA PRO A 467 12.58 1.04 -6.00
C PRO A 467 12.42 0.73 -4.51
N GLY A 468 12.35 -0.54 -4.16
CA GLY A 468 12.21 -1.00 -2.79
C GLY A 468 12.96 -2.32 -2.58
N PHE A 469 13.52 -2.50 -1.38
CA PHE A 469 14.24 -3.71 -1.06
C PHE A 469 13.29 -4.90 -0.93
N SER A 470 13.67 -6.02 -1.54
CA SER A 470 12.92 -7.26 -1.47
C SER A 470 13.87 -8.44 -1.28
N LYS A 471 13.73 -9.13 -0.15
CA LYS A 471 14.49 -10.36 0.16
C LYS A 471 14.30 -11.42 -0.94
N ARG A 472 13.14 -11.47 -1.58
CA ARG A 472 12.83 -12.35 -2.70
C ARG A 472 13.63 -11.99 -3.96
N PHE A 473 13.70 -10.72 -4.30
CA PHE A 473 14.50 -10.24 -5.43
C PHE A 473 16.00 -10.45 -5.17
N LEU A 474 16.44 -10.20 -3.94
CA LEU A 474 17.81 -10.47 -3.53
C LEU A 474 18.16 -11.95 -3.72
N SER A 475 17.30 -12.87 -3.26
CA SER A 475 17.52 -14.31 -3.44
C SER A 475 17.61 -14.73 -4.90
N TRP A 476 16.82 -14.10 -5.78
CA TRP A 476 16.90 -14.33 -7.22
C TRP A 476 18.24 -13.89 -7.79
N MET A 477 18.69 -12.68 -7.43
CA MET A 477 20.00 -12.16 -7.86
C MET A 477 21.16 -13.01 -7.33
N ASN A 478 21.08 -13.52 -6.10
CA ASN A 478 22.09 -14.41 -5.51
C ASN A 478 22.25 -15.75 -6.26
N GLN A 479 21.24 -16.16 -7.03
CA GLN A 479 21.33 -17.32 -7.93
C GLN A 479 21.89 -16.95 -9.31
N GLY A 480 22.33 -15.70 -9.54
CA GLY A 480 22.84 -15.21 -10.83
C GLY A 480 21.75 -14.75 -11.79
N GLY A 481 20.53 -14.52 -11.28
CA GLY A 481 19.44 -13.99 -12.08
C GLY A 481 19.41 -12.46 -12.15
N VAL A 482 18.68 -11.94 -13.12
CA VAL A 482 18.36 -10.52 -13.28
C VAL A 482 16.94 -10.29 -12.78
N VAL A 483 16.73 -9.22 -12.02
CA VAL A 483 15.40 -8.69 -11.66
C VAL A 483 15.14 -7.46 -12.52
N ALA A 484 14.05 -7.45 -13.25
CA ALA A 484 13.57 -6.32 -14.03
C ALA A 484 12.20 -5.88 -13.49
N VAL A 485 12.06 -4.60 -13.13
CA VAL A 485 10.81 -4.04 -12.59
C VAL A 485 10.36 -2.90 -13.47
N ALA A 486 9.18 -3.06 -14.09
CA ALA A 486 8.60 -2.06 -14.98
C ALA A 486 7.57 -1.20 -14.23
N SER A 487 7.74 0.13 -14.27
CA SER A 487 6.79 1.10 -13.74
C SER A 487 5.78 1.44 -14.83
N LEU A 488 4.73 0.62 -14.90
CA LEU A 488 3.75 0.61 -16.00
C LEU A 488 2.70 1.71 -15.84
N ARG A 489 2.07 2.13 -16.95
CA ARG A 489 0.85 2.92 -16.90
C ARG A 489 -0.21 2.25 -16.01
N GLY A 490 -1.10 3.05 -15.43
CA GLY A 490 -2.06 2.58 -14.42
C GLY A 490 -1.60 2.78 -12.98
N GLY A 491 -0.29 2.97 -12.73
CA GLY A 491 0.26 3.56 -11.51
C GLY A 491 0.26 5.10 -11.57
N SER A 492 0.89 5.76 -10.59
CA SER A 492 0.97 7.22 -10.48
C SER A 492 2.39 7.79 -10.59
N GLU A 493 3.33 7.03 -11.14
CA GLU A 493 4.74 7.45 -11.22
C GLU A 493 4.93 8.79 -11.94
N TYR A 494 4.01 9.12 -12.85
CA TYR A 494 3.95 10.38 -13.60
C TYR A 494 2.61 11.10 -13.44
N GLY A 495 1.95 10.96 -12.28
CA GLY A 495 0.71 11.62 -11.91
C GLY A 495 -0.56 10.97 -12.45
N ALA A 496 -1.70 11.65 -12.25
CA ALA A 496 -3.04 11.11 -12.56
C ALA A 496 -3.20 10.67 -14.02
N LYS A 497 -2.57 11.40 -14.97
CA LYS A 497 -2.64 11.01 -16.37
C LYS A 497 -2.00 9.65 -16.66
N TRP A 498 -0.91 9.30 -15.97
CA TRP A 498 -0.26 8.00 -16.09
C TRP A 498 -1.18 6.88 -15.63
N HIS A 499 -1.98 7.14 -14.60
CA HIS A 499 -3.03 6.23 -14.13
C HIS A 499 -4.17 6.12 -15.16
N GLU A 500 -4.74 7.24 -15.59
CA GLU A 500 -5.85 7.29 -16.57
C GLU A 500 -5.50 6.58 -17.89
N ASP A 501 -4.24 6.66 -18.33
CA ASP A 501 -3.75 6.01 -19.56
C ASP A 501 -3.60 4.48 -19.40
N GLY A 502 -3.81 3.91 -18.21
CA GLY A 502 -3.72 2.48 -17.91
C GLY A 502 -4.98 1.87 -17.27
N MET A 503 -6.11 2.59 -17.20
CA MET A 503 -7.34 2.07 -16.59
C MET A 503 -8.50 1.94 -17.59
N LEU A 504 -9.54 1.21 -17.20
CA LEU A 504 -10.79 1.03 -17.95
C LEU A 504 -10.54 0.65 -19.43
N PHE A 505 -10.98 1.48 -20.38
CA PHE A 505 -10.80 1.24 -21.81
C PHE A 505 -9.35 1.35 -22.28
N ASN A 506 -8.47 1.96 -21.49
CA ASN A 506 -7.04 2.07 -21.74
C ASN A 506 -6.22 0.91 -21.13
N LYS A 507 -6.87 -0.06 -20.45
CA LYS A 507 -6.19 -1.15 -19.73
C LYS A 507 -5.25 -1.97 -20.63
N GLN A 508 -5.54 -2.10 -21.92
CA GLN A 508 -4.66 -2.80 -22.87
C GLN A 508 -3.26 -2.17 -22.95
N ASN A 509 -3.13 -0.87 -22.72
CA ASN A 509 -1.83 -0.20 -22.71
C ASN A 509 -0.89 -0.82 -21.66
N VAL A 510 -1.42 -1.21 -20.49
CA VAL A 510 -0.64 -1.82 -19.41
C VAL A 510 -0.08 -3.19 -19.82
N PHE A 511 -0.89 -4.00 -20.52
CA PHE A 511 -0.47 -5.30 -21.03
C PHE A 511 0.56 -5.17 -22.17
N ASP A 512 0.36 -4.17 -23.05
CA ASP A 512 1.31 -3.85 -24.11
C ASP A 512 2.63 -3.33 -23.51
N ASP A 513 2.60 -2.43 -22.51
CA ASP A 513 3.79 -1.95 -21.79
C ASP A 513 4.62 -3.13 -21.25
N PHE A 514 3.95 -4.08 -20.58
CA PHE A 514 4.64 -5.22 -19.96
C PHE A 514 5.22 -6.20 -20.98
N ALA A 515 4.48 -6.49 -22.06
CA ALA A 515 4.98 -7.31 -23.15
C ALA A 515 6.19 -6.67 -23.85
N TYR A 516 6.18 -5.34 -24.02
CA TYR A 516 7.28 -4.60 -24.63
C TYR A 516 8.50 -4.48 -23.70
N ALA A 517 8.34 -4.54 -22.38
CA ALA A 517 9.44 -4.71 -21.44
C ALA A 517 10.23 -6.00 -21.74
N ALA A 518 9.53 -7.12 -21.88
CA ALA A 518 10.18 -8.38 -22.23
C ALA A 518 10.87 -8.33 -23.60
N LYS A 519 10.19 -7.79 -24.62
CA LYS A 519 10.79 -7.61 -25.96
C LYS A 519 12.06 -6.75 -25.91
N PHE A 520 12.05 -5.69 -25.12
CA PHE A 520 13.21 -4.82 -24.92
C PHE A 520 14.37 -5.58 -24.27
N LEU A 521 14.11 -6.32 -23.19
CA LEU A 521 15.13 -7.13 -22.51
C LEU A 521 15.77 -8.13 -23.46
N HIS A 522 14.97 -8.89 -24.22
CA HIS A 522 15.47 -9.86 -25.19
C HIS A 522 16.27 -9.20 -26.31
N ALA A 523 15.80 -8.06 -26.83
CA ALA A 523 16.50 -7.33 -27.90
C ALA A 523 17.84 -6.73 -27.45
N THR A 524 17.99 -6.45 -26.16
CA THR A 524 19.26 -5.97 -25.57
C THR A 524 20.17 -7.07 -25.06
N GLY A 525 19.79 -8.35 -25.25
CA GLY A 525 20.58 -9.51 -24.84
C GLY A 525 20.47 -9.83 -23.35
N ILE A 526 19.43 -9.34 -22.68
CA ILE A 526 19.15 -9.64 -21.27
C ILE A 526 18.08 -10.75 -21.21
N GLY A 527 18.52 -11.99 -21.06
CA GLY A 527 17.65 -13.16 -21.13
C GLY A 527 17.06 -13.39 -22.52
N SER A 528 16.13 -14.31 -22.60
CA SER A 528 15.40 -14.72 -23.80
C SER A 528 14.00 -15.24 -23.40
N PRO A 529 13.11 -15.55 -24.35
CA PRO A 529 11.83 -16.19 -24.02
C PRO A 529 11.98 -17.49 -23.19
N GLU A 530 13.07 -18.22 -23.40
CA GLU A 530 13.36 -19.48 -22.69
C GLU A 530 13.87 -19.28 -21.25
N THR A 531 14.27 -18.07 -20.88
CA THR A 531 14.85 -17.75 -19.57
C THR A 531 14.09 -16.68 -18.80
N THR A 532 13.00 -16.14 -19.36
CA THR A 532 12.20 -15.08 -18.73
C THR A 532 11.01 -15.64 -17.98
N ALA A 533 10.90 -15.29 -16.69
CA ALA A 533 9.71 -15.45 -15.87
C ALA A 533 9.03 -14.08 -15.67
N ILE A 534 7.69 -14.07 -15.68
CA ILE A 534 6.90 -12.88 -15.34
C ILE A 534 6.13 -13.10 -14.07
N GLU A 535 6.04 -12.07 -13.23
CA GLU A 535 5.38 -12.11 -11.94
C GLU A 535 4.57 -10.83 -11.68
N GLY A 536 3.44 -10.98 -11.03
CA GLY A 536 2.60 -9.89 -10.52
C GLY A 536 1.49 -10.43 -9.63
N ARG A 537 0.98 -9.61 -8.71
CA ARG A 537 -0.03 -10.00 -7.72
C ARG A 537 -1.21 -9.04 -7.76
N SER A 538 -2.42 -9.51 -7.38
CA SER A 538 -3.66 -8.74 -7.42
C SER A 538 -3.91 -8.20 -8.85
N ASN A 539 -4.01 -6.91 -9.06
CA ASN A 539 -4.02 -6.33 -10.42
C ASN A 539 -2.79 -6.76 -11.25
N GLY A 540 -1.62 -6.95 -10.62
CA GLY A 540 -0.44 -7.54 -11.28
C GLY A 540 -0.65 -9.00 -11.67
N GLY A 541 -1.51 -9.75 -10.97
CA GLY A 541 -1.92 -11.09 -11.37
C GLY A 541 -2.77 -11.07 -12.66
N LEU A 542 -3.71 -10.14 -12.77
CA LEU A 542 -4.43 -9.87 -14.04
C LEU A 542 -3.43 -9.49 -15.15
N LEU A 543 -2.47 -8.60 -14.88
CA LEU A 543 -1.43 -8.21 -15.82
C LEU A 543 -0.71 -9.45 -16.39
N VAL A 544 -0.22 -10.32 -15.50
CA VAL A 544 0.49 -11.55 -15.89
C VAL A 544 -0.42 -12.49 -16.66
N GLY A 545 -1.66 -12.72 -16.18
CA GLY A 545 -2.63 -13.59 -16.84
C GLY A 545 -2.96 -13.12 -18.26
N ALA A 546 -3.30 -11.84 -18.43
CA ALA A 546 -3.61 -11.28 -19.74
C ALA A 546 -2.39 -11.29 -20.67
N THR A 547 -1.21 -10.91 -20.17
CA THR A 547 0.00 -10.81 -21.00
C THR A 547 0.49 -12.18 -21.47
N MET A 548 0.46 -13.21 -20.61
CA MET A 548 0.87 -14.56 -21.00
C MET A 548 -0.07 -15.18 -22.03
N LEU A 549 -1.36 -14.87 -21.98
CA LEU A 549 -2.34 -15.37 -22.97
C LEU A 549 -2.23 -14.63 -24.31
N GLN A 550 -1.90 -13.35 -24.29
CA GLN A 550 -1.76 -12.53 -25.49
C GLN A 550 -0.40 -12.74 -26.19
N ASN A 551 0.66 -13.07 -25.44
CA ASN A 551 2.04 -13.17 -25.94
C ASN A 551 2.77 -14.40 -25.35
N PRO A 552 2.23 -15.63 -25.53
CA PRO A 552 2.79 -16.83 -24.88
C PRO A 552 4.23 -17.15 -25.32
N GLU A 553 4.64 -16.64 -26.47
CA GLU A 553 5.99 -16.84 -27.03
C GLU A 553 7.09 -16.03 -26.32
N LEU A 554 6.74 -15.05 -25.47
CA LEU A 554 7.72 -14.19 -24.83
C LEU A 554 8.23 -14.73 -23.49
N PHE A 555 7.58 -15.72 -22.90
CA PHE A 555 7.83 -16.12 -21.52
C PHE A 555 7.92 -17.63 -21.36
N LYS A 556 8.84 -18.07 -20.49
CA LYS A 556 8.94 -19.47 -20.09
C LYS A 556 8.06 -19.82 -18.90
N VAL A 557 7.90 -18.88 -17.98
CA VAL A 557 7.16 -19.05 -16.73
C VAL A 557 6.28 -17.81 -16.50
N ALA A 558 5.04 -18.03 -16.08
CA ALA A 558 4.14 -16.99 -15.64
C ALA A 558 3.66 -17.31 -14.21
N LEU A 559 3.74 -16.31 -13.32
CA LEU A 559 3.39 -16.40 -11.89
C LEU A 559 2.29 -15.38 -11.57
N PRO A 560 1.04 -15.60 -12.01
CA PRO A 560 -0.08 -14.74 -11.65
C PRO A 560 -0.51 -15.04 -10.22
N GLY A 561 -0.22 -14.13 -9.29
CA GLY A 561 -0.58 -14.27 -7.89
C GLY A 561 -1.90 -13.56 -7.58
N VAL A 562 -2.88 -14.26 -6.98
CA VAL A 562 -4.16 -13.70 -6.49
C VAL A 562 -4.78 -12.69 -7.47
N GLY A 563 -4.83 -13.06 -8.76
CA GLY A 563 -5.25 -12.16 -9.83
C GLY A 563 -6.75 -11.87 -9.82
N VAL A 564 -7.10 -10.65 -10.20
CA VAL A 564 -8.48 -10.26 -10.51
C VAL A 564 -8.71 -10.65 -11.97
N MET A 565 -9.26 -11.84 -12.20
CA MET A 565 -9.41 -12.46 -13.53
C MET A 565 -10.85 -12.33 -14.03
#